data_4177aaa84fca8ef38640eaf0cf98390a
#
_entry.id   4177aaa84fca8ef38640eaf0cf98390a
#
_cell.length_a   1.000
_cell.length_b   1.000
_cell.length_c   1.000
_cell.angle_alpha   90.00
_cell.angle_beta   90.00
_cell.angle_gamma   90.00
#
_symmetry.space_group_name_H-M   'P 1'
#
loop_
_entity.id
_entity.type
_entity.pdbx_description
1 polymer ?
#
loop_
_entity_poly.entity_id
_entity_poly.type
_entity_poly.pdbx_seq_one_letter_code
_entity_poly.pdbx_strand_id
1 'polypeptide(L)'
;MGNSALNELFNFIAQVYTRLFQFIAVPTISLAVITTLAALGAQKNTGKIFGHAVTYTLLTTFAAALIAMGLYIWIAPGNLPASVIGAGASAVPQDLEQMTYYDHFLSVIPNNILAPFLSGNVLSVLIISAATGLALAFMKKTENREVLLKGIYGLQEVLFALIRALLWALPVGIMAYAA
;
A
#
# COMPACT_ATOMS: atom_id res chain seq x y z
N MET A 1 20.48 6.42 -34.48
CA MET A 1 19.28 7.29 -34.38
C MET A 1 17.98 6.53 -34.10
N GLY A 2 17.82 5.27 -34.53
CA GLY A 2 16.60 4.50 -34.30
C GLY A 2 16.37 4.06 -32.83
N ASN A 3 17.43 3.76 -32.08
CA ASN A 3 17.30 3.24 -30.70
C ASN A 3 16.90 4.30 -29.69
N SER A 4 17.24 5.57 -29.88
CA SER A 4 16.85 6.63 -28.93
C SER A 4 15.34 6.91 -28.95
N ALA A 5 14.73 6.98 -30.12
CA ALA A 5 13.30 7.22 -30.24
C ALA A 5 12.44 6.05 -29.73
N LEU A 6 12.93 4.81 -29.91
CA LEU A 6 12.29 3.63 -29.36
C LEU A 6 12.37 3.61 -27.82
N ASN A 7 13.54 3.93 -27.26
CA ASN A 7 13.70 4.00 -25.80
C ASN A 7 12.84 5.12 -25.18
N GLU A 8 12.72 6.26 -25.84
CA GLU A 8 11.82 7.33 -25.39
C GLU A 8 10.35 6.89 -25.40
N LEU A 9 9.92 6.17 -26.43
CA LEU A 9 8.56 5.62 -26.51
C LEU A 9 8.29 4.59 -25.40
N PHE A 10 9.22 3.66 -25.16
CA PHE A 10 9.09 2.68 -24.09
C PHE A 10 9.07 3.34 -22.71
N ASN A 11 9.95 4.31 -22.47
CA ASN A 11 9.96 5.09 -21.23
C ASN A 11 8.65 5.87 -21.02
N PHE A 12 8.08 6.44 -22.08
CA PHE A 12 6.80 7.12 -22.01
C PHE A 12 5.68 6.15 -21.63
N ILE A 13 5.59 4.99 -22.30
CA ILE A 13 4.57 3.97 -21.99
C ILE A 13 4.73 3.46 -20.56
N ALA A 14 5.94 3.19 -20.10
CA ALA A 14 6.23 2.76 -18.74
C ALA A 14 5.79 3.80 -17.69
N GLN A 15 6.10 5.08 -17.94
CA GLN A 15 5.69 6.17 -17.06
C GLN A 15 4.18 6.35 -17.01
N VAL A 16 3.49 6.31 -18.15
CA VAL A 16 2.03 6.40 -18.20
C VAL A 16 1.40 5.25 -17.43
N TYR A 17 1.90 4.03 -17.65
CA TYR A 17 1.41 2.85 -16.95
C TYR A 17 1.60 2.94 -15.43
N THR A 18 2.79 3.36 -15.00
CA THR A 18 3.09 3.55 -13.57
C THR A 18 2.16 4.59 -12.93
N ARG A 19 1.95 5.73 -13.60
CA ARG A 19 1.04 6.78 -13.11
C ARG A 19 -0.41 6.32 -13.00
N LEU A 20 -0.89 5.57 -14.01
CA LEU A 20 -2.24 4.98 -13.97
C LEU A 20 -2.39 3.99 -12.83
N PHE A 21 -1.37 3.18 -12.56
CA PHE A 21 -1.38 2.24 -11.45
C PHE A 21 -1.42 2.96 -10.10
N GLN A 22 -0.57 3.97 -9.91
CA GLN A 22 -0.54 4.80 -8.70
C GLN A 22 -1.86 5.52 -8.46
N PHE A 23 -2.49 6.05 -9.52
CA PHE A 23 -3.78 6.72 -9.44
C PHE A 23 -4.88 5.83 -8.86
N ILE A 24 -4.90 4.54 -9.21
CA ILE A 24 -5.94 3.61 -8.77
C ILE A 24 -5.58 2.92 -7.44
N ALA A 25 -4.30 2.71 -7.15
CA ALA A 25 -3.84 1.92 -6.01
C ALA A 25 -4.32 2.50 -4.67
N VAL A 26 -4.07 3.77 -4.43
CA VAL A 26 -4.37 4.42 -3.15
C VAL A 26 -5.87 4.45 -2.83
N PRO A 27 -6.77 4.88 -3.74
CA PRO A 27 -8.22 4.83 -3.50
C PRO A 27 -8.74 3.41 -3.30
N THR A 28 -8.21 2.44 -4.06
CA THR A 28 -8.64 1.03 -3.94
C THR A 28 -8.27 0.45 -2.59
N ILE A 29 -7.05 0.67 -2.10
CA ILE A 29 -6.62 0.23 -0.77
C ILE A 29 -7.52 0.84 0.29
N SER A 30 -7.80 2.14 0.20
CA SER A 30 -8.66 2.84 1.14
C SER A 30 -10.07 2.23 1.20
N LEU A 31 -10.73 2.08 0.05
CA LEU A 31 -12.08 1.51 0.00
C LEU A 31 -12.11 0.04 0.44
N ALA A 32 -11.10 -0.75 0.09
CA ALA A 32 -11.02 -2.14 0.52
C ALA A 32 -10.92 -2.26 2.06
N VAL A 33 -10.13 -1.42 2.70
CA VAL A 33 -10.01 -1.40 4.17
C VAL A 33 -11.32 -0.93 4.82
N ILE A 34 -11.92 0.15 4.31
CA ILE A 34 -13.20 0.67 4.83
C ILE A 34 -14.30 -0.39 4.75
N THR A 35 -14.48 -1.01 3.58
CA THR A 35 -15.54 -2.02 3.38
C THR A 35 -15.31 -3.26 4.22
N THR A 36 -14.07 -3.73 4.32
CA THR A 36 -13.73 -4.90 5.13
C THR A 36 -14.02 -4.66 6.61
N LEU A 37 -13.58 -3.53 7.16
CA LEU A 37 -13.82 -3.21 8.58
C LEU A 37 -15.30 -2.93 8.87
N ALA A 38 -15.99 -2.24 7.97
CA ALA A 38 -17.44 -2.00 8.10
C ALA A 38 -18.24 -3.32 8.05
N ALA A 39 -17.84 -4.29 7.23
CA ALA A 39 -18.45 -5.62 7.18
C ALA A 39 -18.16 -6.44 8.44
N LEU A 40 -16.95 -6.37 8.96
CA LEU A 40 -16.56 -7.04 10.20
C LEU A 40 -17.40 -6.58 11.40
N GLY A 41 -17.67 -5.29 11.53
CA GLY A 41 -18.49 -4.74 12.62
C GLY A 41 -19.94 -5.24 12.64
N ALA A 42 -20.43 -5.82 11.55
CA ALA A 42 -21.77 -6.39 11.47
C ALA A 42 -21.90 -7.80 12.10
N GLN A 43 -20.79 -8.48 12.40
CA GLN A 43 -20.77 -9.86 12.89
C GLN A 43 -20.60 -9.92 14.43
N LYS A 44 -21.36 -10.80 15.11
CA LYS A 44 -21.33 -10.94 16.57
C LYS A 44 -19.98 -11.42 17.17
N ASN A 45 -19.10 -12.04 16.38
CA ASN A 45 -17.82 -12.62 16.85
C ASN A 45 -16.58 -11.89 16.32
N THR A 46 -16.72 -10.71 15.75
CA THR A 46 -15.65 -9.95 15.10
C THR A 46 -14.43 -9.73 15.99
N GLY A 47 -14.63 -9.41 17.26
CA GLY A 47 -13.52 -9.18 18.19
C GLY A 47 -12.62 -10.41 18.38
N LYS A 48 -13.20 -11.61 18.41
CA LYS A 48 -12.41 -12.86 18.52
C LYS A 48 -11.65 -13.14 17.21
N ILE A 49 -12.31 -13.00 16.07
CA ILE A 49 -11.68 -13.21 14.75
C ILE A 49 -10.53 -12.23 14.55
N PHE A 50 -10.76 -10.94 14.86
CA PHE A 50 -9.72 -9.91 14.76
C PHE A 50 -8.56 -10.18 15.72
N GLY A 51 -8.84 -10.53 16.97
CA GLY A 51 -7.82 -10.90 17.95
C GLY A 51 -6.96 -12.07 17.48
N HIS A 52 -7.57 -13.15 16.98
CA HIS A 52 -6.82 -14.28 16.45
C HIS A 52 -5.99 -13.91 15.21
N ALA A 53 -6.54 -13.09 14.29
CA ALA A 53 -5.81 -12.64 13.11
C ALA A 53 -4.58 -11.81 13.48
N VAL A 54 -4.72 -10.85 14.40
CA VAL A 54 -3.60 -10.03 14.88
C VAL A 54 -2.56 -10.90 15.59
N THR A 55 -2.97 -11.78 16.49
CA THR A 55 -2.05 -12.69 17.20
C THR A 55 -1.30 -13.58 16.23
N TYR A 56 -1.99 -14.17 15.26
CA TYR A 56 -1.36 -15.01 14.23
C TYR A 56 -0.37 -14.23 13.37
N THR A 57 -0.74 -13.02 12.94
CA THR A 57 0.15 -12.15 12.16
C THR A 57 1.41 -11.79 12.95
N LEU A 58 1.29 -11.41 14.22
CA LEU A 58 2.43 -11.09 15.06
C LEU A 58 3.33 -12.31 15.27
N LEU A 59 2.76 -13.49 15.56
CA LEU A 59 3.52 -14.72 15.73
C LEU A 59 4.27 -15.12 14.46
N THR A 60 3.62 -15.06 13.30
CA THR A 60 4.27 -15.41 12.02
C THR A 60 5.35 -14.42 11.64
N THR A 61 5.13 -13.12 11.87
CA THR A 61 6.15 -12.08 11.63
C THR A 61 7.36 -12.28 12.54
N PHE A 62 7.12 -12.54 13.82
CA PHE A 62 8.19 -12.81 14.78
C PHE A 62 8.98 -14.09 14.43
N ALA A 63 8.28 -15.18 14.08
CA ALA A 63 8.90 -16.41 13.63
C ALA A 63 9.74 -16.20 12.35
N ALA A 64 9.20 -15.48 11.37
CA ALA A 64 9.93 -15.15 10.15
C ALA A 64 11.18 -14.30 10.42
N ALA A 65 11.10 -13.34 11.33
CA ALA A 65 12.25 -12.52 11.74
C ALA A 65 13.34 -13.36 12.42
N LEU A 66 12.96 -14.30 13.29
CA LEU A 66 13.92 -15.23 13.93
C LEU A 66 14.60 -16.15 12.91
N ILE A 67 13.83 -16.70 11.97
CA ILE A 67 14.39 -17.56 10.91
C ILE A 67 15.34 -16.75 10.03
N ALA A 68 14.94 -15.54 9.61
CA ALA A 68 15.78 -14.66 8.79
C ALA A 68 17.07 -14.29 9.52
N MET A 69 17.00 -13.96 10.81
CA MET A 69 18.17 -13.67 11.65
C MET A 69 19.08 -14.91 11.77
N GLY A 70 18.50 -16.09 12.01
CA GLY A 70 19.27 -17.34 12.08
C GLY A 70 19.98 -17.68 10.77
N LEU A 71 19.29 -17.53 9.63
CA LEU A 71 19.89 -17.71 8.30
C LEU A 71 20.98 -16.69 8.02
N TYR A 72 20.78 -15.43 8.40
CA TYR A 72 21.79 -14.38 8.23
C TYR A 72 23.08 -14.71 9.01
N ILE A 73 22.96 -15.14 10.25
CA ILE A 73 24.11 -15.53 11.08
C ILE A 73 24.81 -16.77 10.50
N TRP A 74 24.02 -17.75 10.02
CA TRP A 74 24.57 -18.99 9.47
C TRP A 74 25.27 -18.79 8.12
N ILE A 75 24.68 -18.03 7.21
CA ILE A 75 25.24 -17.77 5.89
C ILE A 75 26.40 -16.76 5.97
N ALA A 76 26.37 -15.85 6.97
CA ALA A 76 27.33 -14.76 7.17
C ALA A 76 27.71 -14.06 5.84
N PRO A 77 26.74 -13.47 5.12
CA PRO A 77 27.01 -12.88 3.82
C PRO A 77 28.08 -11.80 3.96
N GLY A 78 29.14 -11.93 3.14
CA GLY A 78 30.20 -10.92 3.11
C GLY A 78 29.64 -9.54 2.76
N ASN A 79 30.28 -8.48 3.28
CA ASN A 79 29.90 -7.12 2.94
C ASN A 79 30.06 -6.88 1.45
N LEU A 80 29.07 -6.31 0.82
CA LEU A 80 29.13 -5.88 -0.59
C LEU A 80 30.28 -4.88 -0.75
N PRO A 81 31.09 -4.99 -1.82
CA PRO A 81 32.13 -4.02 -2.11
C PRO A 81 31.56 -2.61 -2.18
N ALA A 82 32.27 -1.63 -1.62
CA ALA A 82 31.84 -0.22 -1.60
C ALA A 82 31.54 0.34 -3.02
N SER A 83 32.13 -0.24 -4.06
CA SER A 83 31.89 0.11 -5.46
C SER A 83 30.46 -0.21 -5.94
N VAL A 84 29.82 -1.23 -5.35
CA VAL A 84 28.41 -1.60 -5.67
C VAL A 84 27.44 -0.73 -4.88
N ILE A 85 27.81 -0.32 -3.66
CA ILE A 85 27.02 0.54 -2.80
C ILE A 85 27.00 1.97 -3.34
N GLY A 86 28.13 2.46 -3.89
CA GLY A 86 28.26 3.83 -4.42
C GLY A 86 27.32 4.16 -5.57
N ALA A 87 26.93 3.18 -6.38
CA ALA A 87 25.96 3.39 -7.47
C ALA A 87 24.50 3.44 -6.99
N GLY A 88 24.19 2.83 -5.84
CA GLY A 88 22.84 2.83 -5.25
C GLY A 88 22.65 3.86 -4.13
N ALA A 89 23.75 4.32 -3.50
CA ALA A 89 23.69 5.24 -2.36
C ALA A 89 23.20 6.65 -2.72
N SER A 90 23.24 7.01 -4.02
CA SER A 90 22.68 8.29 -4.48
C SER A 90 21.15 8.35 -4.46
N ALA A 91 20.48 7.24 -4.14
CA ALA A 91 19.04 7.14 -4.10
C ALA A 91 18.47 7.15 -2.67
N VAL A 92 19.30 7.18 -1.63
CA VAL A 92 18.83 7.32 -0.25
C VAL A 92 18.64 8.81 0.02
N PRO A 93 17.41 9.29 0.23
CA PRO A 93 17.19 10.69 0.61
C PRO A 93 17.96 10.97 1.90
N GLN A 94 18.84 11.97 1.88
CA GLN A 94 19.66 12.38 3.05
C GLN A 94 18.81 12.83 4.25
N ASP A 95 17.53 13.12 4.04
CA ASP A 95 16.58 13.46 5.09
C ASP A 95 16.20 12.28 6.02
N LEU A 96 16.47 11.05 5.64
CA LEU A 96 16.14 9.89 6.48
C LEU A 96 17.11 9.68 7.65
N GLU A 97 18.34 10.21 7.57
CA GLU A 97 19.33 10.06 8.64
C GLU A 97 19.05 10.95 9.88
N GLN A 98 18.19 11.94 9.78
CA GLN A 98 17.88 12.88 10.88
C GLN A 98 16.49 12.71 11.49
N MET A 99 15.64 11.82 10.94
CA MET A 99 14.32 11.59 11.51
C MET A 99 14.41 10.78 12.80
N THR A 100 14.04 11.39 13.91
CA THR A 100 13.85 10.72 15.19
C THR A 100 12.67 9.73 15.06
N TYR A 101 12.68 8.62 15.82
CA TYR A 101 11.56 7.68 15.86
C TYR A 101 10.20 8.36 16.10
N TYR A 102 10.17 9.43 16.89
CA TYR A 102 8.99 10.24 17.14
C TYR A 102 8.49 10.98 15.89
N ASP A 103 9.40 11.51 15.08
CA ASP A 103 9.06 12.21 13.83
C ASP A 103 8.47 11.24 12.83
N HIS A 104 9.01 10.02 12.77
CA HIS A 104 8.46 8.97 11.93
C HIS A 104 7.04 8.55 12.39
N PHE A 105 6.82 8.44 13.69
CA PHE A 105 5.50 8.14 14.25
C PHE A 105 4.50 9.27 13.99
N LEU A 106 4.92 10.52 14.12
CA LEU A 106 4.11 11.69 13.83
C LEU A 106 3.78 11.82 12.34
N SER A 107 4.71 11.44 11.46
CA SER A 107 4.50 11.48 10.00
C SER A 107 3.42 10.50 9.52
N VAL A 108 3.16 9.46 10.32
CA VAL A 108 2.11 8.47 10.03
C VAL A 108 0.72 9.00 10.38
N ILE A 109 0.63 9.87 11.40
CA ILE A 109 -0.65 10.47 11.82
C ILE A 109 -0.93 11.69 10.93
N PRO A 110 -1.94 11.62 10.05
CA PRO A 110 -2.20 12.71 9.13
C PRO A 110 -2.83 13.91 9.85
N ASN A 111 -2.32 15.09 9.57
CA ASN A 111 -2.90 16.36 10.02
C ASN A 111 -4.07 16.83 9.14
N ASN A 112 -4.27 16.17 8.00
CA ASN A 112 -5.32 16.46 7.03
C ASN A 112 -5.77 15.17 6.35
N ILE A 113 -7.07 15.00 6.14
CA ILE A 113 -7.64 13.78 5.55
C ILE A 113 -7.25 13.61 4.07
N LEU A 114 -7.09 14.70 3.34
CA LEU A 114 -6.83 14.66 1.90
C LEU A 114 -5.33 14.57 1.57
N ALA A 115 -4.48 15.16 2.39
CA ALA A 115 -3.04 15.21 2.14
C ALA A 115 -2.41 13.83 1.87
N PRO A 116 -2.70 12.76 2.63
CA PRO A 116 -2.14 11.44 2.39
C PRO A 116 -2.54 10.83 1.05
N PHE A 117 -3.76 11.12 0.57
CA PHE A 117 -4.21 10.66 -0.74
C PHE A 117 -3.47 11.36 -1.88
N LEU A 118 -3.14 12.64 -1.71
CA LEU A 118 -2.42 13.44 -2.71
C LEU A 118 -0.92 13.10 -2.72
N SER A 119 -0.33 12.85 -1.56
CA SER A 119 1.09 12.50 -1.41
C SER A 119 1.37 11.01 -1.67
N GLY A 120 0.32 10.17 -1.73
CA GLY A 120 0.48 8.72 -1.86
C GLY A 120 1.03 8.04 -0.59
N ASN A 121 0.93 8.68 0.59
CA ASN A 121 1.34 8.07 1.85
C ASN A 121 0.36 6.97 2.27
N VAL A 122 0.65 5.75 1.84
CA VAL A 122 -0.22 4.58 2.04
C VAL A 122 -0.48 4.31 3.53
N LEU A 123 0.49 4.52 4.40
CA LEU A 123 0.35 4.22 5.83
C LEU A 123 -0.66 5.16 6.50
N SER A 124 -0.58 6.46 6.21
CA SER A 124 -1.56 7.45 6.68
C SER A 124 -2.95 7.20 6.08
N VAL A 125 -3.02 6.81 4.79
CA VAL A 125 -4.30 6.41 4.16
C VAL A 125 -4.91 5.20 4.85
N LEU A 126 -4.11 4.20 5.23
CA LEU A 126 -4.60 3.03 5.98
C LEU A 126 -5.19 3.42 7.34
N ILE A 127 -4.57 4.35 8.07
CA ILE A 127 -5.08 4.83 9.36
C ILE A 127 -6.43 5.54 9.18
N ILE A 128 -6.54 6.46 8.21
CA ILE A 128 -7.80 7.15 7.91
C ILE A 128 -8.88 6.14 7.51
N SER A 129 -8.53 5.20 6.64
CA SER A 129 -9.46 4.18 6.15
C SER A 129 -9.91 3.24 7.27
N ALA A 130 -8.99 2.85 8.17
CA ALA A 130 -9.31 2.04 9.33
C ALA A 130 -10.23 2.80 10.30
N ALA A 131 -9.94 4.06 10.59
CA ALA A 131 -10.78 4.89 11.44
C ALA A 131 -12.19 5.05 10.86
N THR A 132 -12.30 5.32 9.55
CA THR A 132 -13.58 5.45 8.85
C THR A 132 -14.34 4.13 8.83
N GLY A 133 -13.67 3.01 8.52
CA GLY A 133 -14.28 1.68 8.50
C GLY A 133 -14.77 1.24 9.87
N LEU A 134 -14.00 1.51 10.93
CA LEU A 134 -14.42 1.26 12.31
C LEU A 134 -15.59 2.14 12.72
N ALA A 135 -15.58 3.43 12.38
CA ALA A 135 -16.71 4.32 12.64
C ALA A 135 -17.98 3.78 11.99
N LEU A 136 -17.93 3.33 10.74
CA LEU A 136 -19.05 2.69 10.05
C LEU A 136 -19.46 1.36 10.70
N ALA A 137 -18.49 0.59 11.20
CA ALA A 137 -18.75 -0.66 11.90
C ALA A 137 -19.59 -0.46 13.17
N PHE A 138 -19.26 0.57 13.96
CA PHE A 138 -19.95 0.90 15.23
C PHE A 138 -21.18 1.79 15.05
N MET A 139 -21.40 2.33 13.87
CA MET A 139 -22.58 3.14 13.58
C MET A 139 -23.85 2.30 13.70
N LYS A 140 -24.89 2.86 14.30
CA LYS A 140 -26.21 2.22 14.39
C LYS A 140 -26.73 1.85 12.99
N LYS A 141 -27.43 0.72 12.89
CA LYS A 141 -28.07 0.28 11.64
C LYS A 141 -29.22 1.23 11.29
N THR A 142 -28.93 2.26 10.55
CA THR A 142 -29.87 3.26 10.02
C THR A 142 -29.89 3.19 8.49
N GLU A 143 -30.96 3.65 7.89
CA GLU A 143 -31.09 3.75 6.44
C GLU A 143 -29.91 4.51 5.83
N ASN A 144 -29.50 5.62 6.43
CA ASN A 144 -28.35 6.42 5.98
C ASN A 144 -27.04 5.59 5.94
N ARG A 145 -26.81 4.72 6.94
CA ARG A 145 -25.64 3.84 6.96
C ARG A 145 -25.68 2.85 5.79
N GLU A 146 -26.84 2.28 5.48
CA GLU A 146 -26.99 1.33 4.38
C GLU A 146 -26.76 2.00 3.02
N VAL A 147 -27.32 3.19 2.82
CA VAL A 147 -27.10 3.98 1.60
C VAL A 147 -25.60 4.31 1.43
N LEU A 148 -24.94 4.72 2.50
CA LEU A 148 -23.52 5.06 2.48
C LEU A 148 -22.66 3.84 2.15
N LEU A 149 -22.94 2.70 2.75
CA LEU A 149 -22.24 1.43 2.46
C LEU A 149 -22.47 0.99 1.01
N LYS A 150 -23.70 1.06 0.49
CA LYS A 150 -23.99 0.75 -0.91
C LYS A 150 -23.20 1.66 -1.86
N GLY A 151 -23.10 2.95 -1.55
CA GLY A 151 -22.31 3.90 -2.32
C GLY A 151 -20.81 3.54 -2.33
N ILE A 152 -20.26 3.20 -1.16
CA ILE A 152 -18.85 2.80 -1.01
C ILE A 152 -18.57 1.50 -1.78
N TYR A 153 -19.45 0.50 -1.68
CA TYR A 153 -19.32 -0.75 -2.46
C TYR A 153 -19.40 -0.49 -3.97
N GLY A 154 -20.34 0.34 -4.41
CA GLY A 154 -20.44 0.72 -5.83
C GLY A 154 -19.16 1.40 -6.35
N LEU A 155 -18.58 2.31 -5.56
CA LEU A 155 -17.32 2.96 -5.91
C LEU A 155 -16.16 1.96 -5.96
N GLN A 156 -16.14 1.00 -5.03
CA GLN A 156 -15.14 -0.08 -5.02
C GLN A 156 -15.24 -0.96 -6.27
N GLU A 157 -16.46 -1.29 -6.72
CA GLU A 157 -16.67 -2.06 -7.96
C GLU A 157 -16.13 -1.32 -9.19
N VAL A 158 -16.34 0.00 -9.28
CA VAL A 158 -15.78 0.83 -10.35
C VAL A 158 -14.25 0.78 -10.34
N LEU A 159 -13.62 0.94 -9.18
CA LEU A 159 -12.16 0.86 -9.09
C LEU A 159 -11.64 -0.54 -9.45
N PHE A 160 -12.30 -1.60 -9.04
CA PHE A 160 -11.93 -2.96 -9.44
C PHE A 160 -12.09 -3.20 -10.95
N ALA A 161 -13.08 -2.59 -11.58
CA ALA A 161 -13.21 -2.62 -13.04
C ALA A 161 -12.02 -1.93 -13.73
N LEU A 162 -11.60 -0.76 -13.22
CA LEU A 162 -10.42 -0.05 -13.72
C LEU A 162 -9.13 -0.85 -13.51
N ILE A 163 -8.94 -1.49 -12.35
CA ILE A 163 -7.79 -2.37 -12.10
C ILE A 163 -7.80 -3.53 -13.10
N ARG A 164 -8.94 -4.15 -13.35
CA ARG A 164 -9.05 -5.26 -14.30
C ARG A 164 -8.65 -4.83 -15.71
N ALA A 165 -9.04 -3.64 -16.12
CA ALA A 165 -8.64 -3.07 -17.41
C ALA A 165 -7.11 -2.82 -17.47
N LEU A 166 -6.52 -2.30 -16.38
CA LEU A 166 -5.08 -2.12 -16.29
C LEU A 166 -4.31 -3.44 -16.29
N LEU A 167 -4.82 -4.46 -15.59
CA LEU A 167 -4.20 -5.79 -15.59
C LEU A 167 -4.23 -6.44 -16.97
N TRP A 168 -5.25 -6.15 -17.79
CA TRP A 168 -5.27 -6.61 -19.17
C TRP A 168 -4.16 -5.97 -20.02
N ALA A 169 -3.83 -4.72 -19.75
CA ALA A 169 -2.72 -3.99 -20.39
C ALA A 169 -1.33 -4.28 -19.76
N LEU A 170 -1.27 -5.05 -18.67
CA LEU A 170 -0.05 -5.36 -17.92
C LEU A 170 1.11 -5.91 -18.77
N PRO A 171 0.89 -6.85 -19.72
CA PRO A 171 1.98 -7.38 -20.54
C PRO A 171 2.70 -6.30 -21.33
N VAL A 172 1.96 -5.30 -21.84
CA VAL A 172 2.53 -4.16 -22.57
C VAL A 172 3.34 -3.25 -21.65
N GLY A 173 2.83 -2.99 -20.45
CA GLY A 173 3.53 -2.20 -19.43
C GLY A 173 4.86 -2.84 -18.99
N ILE A 174 4.86 -4.16 -18.78
CA ILE A 174 6.08 -4.90 -18.39
C ILE A 174 7.11 -4.90 -19.53
N MET A 175 6.67 -5.14 -20.76
CA MET A 175 7.58 -5.09 -21.92
C MET A 175 8.21 -3.70 -22.06
N ALA A 176 7.45 -2.65 -21.90
CA ALA A 176 7.96 -1.28 -21.97
C ALA A 176 8.93 -0.93 -20.82
N TYR A 177 8.80 -1.58 -19.68
CA TYR A 177 9.68 -1.38 -18.53
C TYR A 177 10.98 -2.15 -18.63
N ALA A 178 10.98 -3.29 -19.37
CA ALA A 178 12.13 -4.18 -19.52
C ALA A 178 13.01 -3.83 -20.75
N ALA A 179 12.54 -2.95 -21.64
CA ALA A 179 13.23 -2.52 -22.85
C ALA A 179 14.12 -1.30 -22.62
#